data_51fcdb714c8edfc5d60576b476b82ce7
#
_entry.id   51fcdb714c8edfc5d60576b476b82ce7
#
_cell.length_a   1.000
_cell.length_b   1.000
_cell.length_c   1.000
_cell.angle_alpha   90.00
_cell.angle_beta   90.00
_cell.angle_gamma   90.00
#
_symmetry.space_group_name_H-M   'P 1'
#
loop_
_entity.id
_entity.type
_entity.pdbx_description
1 polymer ?
#
loop_
_entity_poly.entity_id
_entity_poly.type
_entity_poly.pdbx_seq_one_letter_code
_entity_poly.pdbx_strand_id
1 'polypeptide(L)'
;KVICQSNFHKDIMKKNLNLDNIISVSGNIWSKTVLDKLRVLSQNEKKDACSILHSNIWHKNTHGAIEYCNKEKLEYDLIQSQDYETFLDLLSTNDKFIFLPKTPETLSRVVVEARMLGCKVITNSLVGASKEPWFHLKGLELVDYMDSKREEIVTIIQNIINDPFYQ
;
A
#
# COMPACT_ATOMS: atom_id res chain seq x y z
N LYS A 1 13.96 19.78 3.64
CA LYS A 1 13.38 18.89 2.58
C LYS A 1 12.17 18.16 3.16
N VAL A 2 11.16 17.89 2.33
CA VAL A 2 10.00 17.05 2.68
C VAL A 2 10.14 15.72 1.95
N ILE A 3 9.95 14.60 2.65
CA ILE A 3 10.00 13.25 2.08
C ILE A 3 8.57 12.73 1.99
N CYS A 4 8.15 12.34 0.79
CA CYS A 4 6.84 11.78 0.49
C CYS A 4 6.95 10.31 0.08
N GLN A 5 5.96 9.49 0.47
CA GLN A 5 5.93 8.06 0.17
C GLN A 5 5.63 7.75 -1.30
N SER A 6 4.93 8.66 -2.00
CA SER A 6 4.53 8.47 -3.40
C SER A 6 4.64 9.77 -4.20
N ASN A 7 4.67 9.66 -5.51
CA ASN A 7 4.58 10.81 -6.41
C ASN A 7 3.24 11.53 -6.25
N PHE A 8 2.16 10.80 -6.05
CA PHE A 8 0.85 11.37 -5.75
C PHE A 8 0.86 12.24 -4.48
N HIS A 9 1.51 11.77 -3.39
CA HIS A 9 1.67 12.54 -2.16
C HIS A 9 2.50 13.81 -2.42
N LYS A 10 3.62 13.68 -3.14
CA LYS A 10 4.47 14.81 -3.54
C LYS A 10 3.67 15.88 -4.30
N ASP A 11 2.85 15.47 -5.27
CA ASP A 11 2.06 16.40 -6.09
C ASP A 11 1.00 17.15 -5.26
N ILE A 12 0.34 16.46 -4.33
CA ILE A 12 -0.60 17.08 -3.38
C ILE A 12 0.13 18.10 -2.49
N MET A 13 1.32 17.74 -1.96
CA MET A 13 2.10 18.66 -1.10
C MET A 13 2.55 19.89 -1.88
N LYS A 14 3.05 19.73 -3.10
CA LYS A 14 3.42 20.84 -3.98
C LYS A 14 2.24 21.78 -4.22
N LYS A 15 1.10 21.22 -4.60
CA LYS A 15 -0.10 22.00 -4.93
C LYS A 15 -0.64 22.81 -3.73
N ASN A 16 -0.59 22.25 -2.53
CA ASN A 16 -1.25 22.84 -1.36
C ASN A 16 -0.32 23.70 -0.50
N LEU A 17 0.99 23.44 -0.49
CA LEU A 17 1.95 24.09 0.39
C LEU A 17 2.98 24.95 -0.34
N ASN A 18 2.94 24.99 -1.66
CA ASN A 18 3.90 25.72 -2.51
C ASN A 18 5.36 25.43 -2.15
N LEU A 19 5.67 24.17 -1.90
CA LEU A 19 7.00 23.70 -1.50
C LEU A 19 7.76 23.15 -2.71
N ASP A 20 9.00 23.61 -2.92
CA ASP A 20 9.86 23.15 -4.03
C ASP A 20 10.75 21.96 -3.65
N ASN A 21 11.15 21.86 -2.38
CA ASN A 21 12.10 20.88 -1.88
C ASN A 21 11.42 19.59 -1.42
N ILE A 22 10.62 18.94 -2.29
CA ILE A 22 9.91 17.70 -1.99
C ILE A 22 10.52 16.53 -2.78
N ILE A 23 10.85 15.46 -2.07
CA ILE A 23 11.38 14.21 -2.64
C ILE A 23 10.32 13.13 -2.48
N SER A 24 10.02 12.37 -3.53
CA SER A 24 9.26 11.14 -3.43
C SER A 24 10.20 9.95 -3.35
N VAL A 25 9.99 9.08 -2.36
CA VAL A 25 10.74 7.82 -2.25
C VAL A 25 10.05 6.68 -3.01
N SER A 26 8.84 6.91 -3.53
CA SER A 26 8.10 5.93 -4.34
C SER A 26 8.03 4.55 -3.66
N GLY A 27 7.69 4.53 -2.37
CA GLY A 27 7.67 3.30 -1.58
C GLY A 27 7.55 3.54 -0.09
N ASN A 28 7.79 2.47 0.67
CA ASN A 28 7.84 2.49 2.13
C ASN A 28 8.87 1.48 2.63
N ILE A 29 9.11 1.47 3.94
CA ILE A 29 10.01 0.52 4.59
C ILE A 29 9.17 -0.51 5.35
N TRP A 30 9.39 -1.79 5.03
CA TRP A 30 8.93 -2.94 5.80
C TRP A 30 10.11 -3.58 6.51
N SER A 31 9.91 -4.17 7.69
CA SER A 31 10.95 -4.95 8.35
C SER A 31 11.28 -6.21 7.52
N LYS A 32 12.49 -6.74 7.66
CA LYS A 32 12.89 -7.98 7.01
C LYS A 32 11.93 -9.12 7.35
N THR A 33 11.58 -9.25 8.63
CA THR A 33 10.63 -10.27 9.12
C THR A 33 9.28 -10.19 8.40
N VAL A 34 8.74 -8.97 8.21
CA VAL A 34 7.47 -8.79 7.49
C VAL A 34 7.61 -9.15 6.01
N LEU A 35 8.70 -8.77 5.36
CA LEU A 35 8.94 -9.13 3.95
C LEU A 35 9.08 -10.65 3.79
N ASP A 36 9.77 -11.34 4.70
CA ASP A 36 9.91 -12.80 4.66
C ASP A 36 8.55 -13.48 4.87
N LYS A 37 7.71 -12.98 5.78
CA LYS A 37 6.33 -13.46 5.95
C LYS A 37 5.51 -13.24 4.67
N LEU A 38 5.58 -12.06 4.06
CA LEU A 38 4.88 -11.76 2.81
C LEU A 38 5.32 -12.68 1.66
N ARG A 39 6.62 -13.03 1.58
CA ARG A 39 7.12 -14.03 0.61
C ARG A 39 6.43 -15.37 0.77
N VAL A 40 6.35 -15.87 2.01
CA VAL A 40 5.69 -17.16 2.29
C VAL A 40 4.21 -17.07 1.94
N LEU A 41 3.48 -16.08 2.47
CA LEU A 41 2.05 -15.93 2.27
C LEU A 41 1.64 -15.67 0.81
N SER A 42 2.53 -15.06 0.01
CA SER A 42 2.26 -14.81 -1.40
C SER A 42 2.12 -16.08 -2.25
N GLN A 43 2.64 -17.22 -1.73
CA GLN A 43 2.58 -18.53 -2.39
C GLN A 43 1.35 -19.35 -1.97
N ASN A 44 0.57 -18.87 -1.01
CA ASN A 44 -0.62 -19.56 -0.56
C ASN A 44 -1.67 -19.67 -1.67
N GLU A 45 -2.37 -20.78 -1.72
CA GLU A 45 -3.57 -20.94 -2.52
C GLU A 45 -4.65 -19.97 -2.06
N LYS A 46 -5.34 -19.33 -2.99
CA LYS A 46 -6.30 -18.26 -2.69
C LYS A 46 -7.70 -18.66 -3.15
N LYS A 47 -8.70 -18.21 -2.39
CA LYS A 47 -10.10 -18.31 -2.79
C LYS A 47 -10.42 -17.26 -3.87
N ASP A 48 -11.31 -17.60 -4.80
CA ASP A 48 -11.89 -16.63 -5.74
C ASP A 48 -12.92 -15.73 -5.04
N ALA A 49 -12.44 -14.89 -4.14
CA ALA A 49 -13.22 -13.96 -3.35
C ALA A 49 -12.46 -12.64 -3.11
N CYS A 50 -13.14 -11.67 -2.53
CA CYS A 50 -12.59 -10.36 -2.22
C CYS A 50 -12.34 -10.21 -0.71
N SER A 51 -11.19 -9.71 -0.32
CA SER A 51 -10.98 -9.16 1.02
C SER A 51 -11.37 -7.69 1.04
N ILE A 52 -12.14 -7.28 2.04
CA ILE A 52 -12.51 -5.88 2.30
C ILE A 52 -12.06 -5.52 3.70
N LEU A 53 -11.30 -4.42 3.84
CA LEU A 53 -10.91 -3.91 5.15
C LEU A 53 -12.15 -3.48 5.94
N HIS A 54 -12.43 -4.17 7.05
CA HIS A 54 -13.47 -3.77 8.00
C HIS A 54 -12.97 -2.62 8.87
N SER A 55 -13.54 -1.44 8.69
CA SER A 55 -13.15 -0.23 9.42
C SER A 55 -14.36 0.66 9.68
N ASN A 56 -14.48 1.15 10.91
CA ASN A 56 -15.47 2.16 11.30
C ASN A 56 -15.05 3.58 10.88
N ILE A 57 -13.85 3.75 10.35
CA ILE A 57 -13.33 5.04 9.89
C ILE A 57 -13.98 5.37 8.54
N TRP A 58 -14.82 6.40 8.50
CA TRP A 58 -15.67 6.73 7.35
C TRP A 58 -14.91 6.88 6.02
N HIS A 59 -13.69 7.42 6.05
CA HIS A 59 -12.90 7.63 4.84
C HIS A 59 -12.28 6.34 4.28
N LYS A 60 -12.19 5.26 5.06
CA LYS A 60 -11.79 3.93 4.56
C LYS A 60 -12.87 3.29 3.71
N ASN A 61 -14.13 3.74 3.88
CA ASN A 61 -15.25 3.43 3.00
C ASN A 61 -15.55 1.93 2.83
N THR A 62 -15.53 1.18 3.93
CA THR A 62 -15.90 -0.25 3.94
C THR A 62 -17.24 -0.47 3.24
N HIS A 63 -18.25 0.38 3.52
CA HIS A 63 -19.59 0.28 2.91
C HIS A 63 -19.54 0.37 1.38
N GLY A 64 -18.80 1.34 0.81
CA GLY A 64 -18.67 1.46 -0.65
C GLY A 64 -17.97 0.27 -1.30
N ALA A 65 -17.03 -0.39 -0.59
CA ALA A 65 -16.41 -1.64 -1.05
C ALA A 65 -17.43 -2.80 -1.06
N ILE A 66 -18.27 -2.90 -0.03
CA ILE A 66 -19.38 -3.88 0.05
C ILE A 66 -20.39 -3.66 -1.09
N GLU A 67 -20.82 -2.40 -1.31
CA GLU A 67 -21.74 -2.06 -2.39
C GLU A 67 -21.18 -2.44 -3.77
N TYR A 68 -19.87 -2.22 -3.97
CA TYR A 68 -19.19 -2.64 -5.19
C TYR A 68 -19.26 -4.17 -5.36
N CYS A 69 -18.91 -4.96 -4.35
CA CYS A 69 -19.01 -6.42 -4.41
C CYS A 69 -20.41 -6.91 -4.71
N ASN A 70 -21.42 -6.34 -4.03
CA ASN A 70 -22.83 -6.71 -4.25
C ASN A 70 -23.30 -6.42 -5.68
N LYS A 71 -22.91 -5.26 -6.23
CA LYS A 71 -23.22 -4.87 -7.60
C LYS A 71 -22.57 -5.80 -8.63
N GLU A 72 -21.30 -6.12 -8.43
CA GLU A 72 -20.53 -6.99 -9.32
C GLU A 72 -20.75 -8.49 -9.04
N LYS A 73 -21.58 -8.84 -8.04
CA LYS A 73 -21.87 -10.22 -7.60
C LYS A 73 -20.63 -11.00 -7.21
N LEU A 74 -19.72 -10.34 -6.51
CA LEU A 74 -18.48 -10.93 -5.99
C LEU A 74 -18.67 -11.40 -4.55
N GLU A 75 -18.18 -12.58 -4.23
CA GLU A 75 -18.07 -13.04 -2.84
C GLU A 75 -16.99 -12.21 -2.11
N TYR A 76 -17.22 -11.95 -0.82
CA TYR A 76 -16.26 -11.18 -0.03
C TYR A 76 -16.24 -11.57 1.45
N ASP A 77 -15.06 -11.39 2.04
CA ASP A 77 -14.82 -11.48 3.48
C ASP A 77 -14.45 -10.09 4.03
N LEU A 78 -15.07 -9.73 5.17
CA LEU A 78 -14.64 -8.55 5.93
C LEU A 78 -13.46 -8.95 6.82
N ILE A 79 -12.29 -8.32 6.60
CA ILE A 79 -11.08 -8.63 7.35
C ILE A 79 -10.71 -7.52 8.32
N GLN A 80 -10.41 -7.91 9.56
CA GLN A 80 -9.93 -7.03 10.63
C GLN A 80 -9.12 -7.83 11.63
N SER A 81 -8.02 -7.27 12.13
CA SER A 81 -7.28 -7.79 13.28
C SER A 81 -6.54 -6.68 14.00
N GLN A 82 -6.39 -6.81 15.32
CA GLN A 82 -5.51 -5.97 16.14
C GLN A 82 -4.05 -6.41 15.99
N ASP A 83 -3.81 -7.69 15.75
CA ASP A 83 -2.51 -8.24 15.45
C ASP A 83 -2.19 -8.14 13.97
N TYR A 84 -1.04 -7.52 13.66
CA TYR A 84 -0.64 -7.25 12.28
C TYR A 84 -0.31 -8.52 11.50
N GLU A 85 0.27 -9.52 12.15
CA GLU A 85 0.61 -10.78 11.47
C GLU A 85 -0.65 -11.55 11.09
N THR A 86 -1.59 -11.67 12.03
CA THR A 86 -2.92 -12.24 11.78
C THR A 86 -3.66 -11.47 10.68
N PHE A 87 -3.52 -10.15 10.64
CA PHE A 87 -4.12 -9.35 9.57
C PHE A 87 -3.56 -9.72 8.19
N LEU A 88 -2.24 -9.93 8.07
CA LEU A 88 -1.62 -10.36 6.81
C LEU A 88 -2.08 -11.78 6.42
N ASP A 89 -2.24 -12.68 7.38
CA ASP A 89 -2.78 -14.02 7.14
C ASP A 89 -4.19 -13.94 6.55
N LEU A 90 -5.09 -13.14 7.15
CA LEU A 90 -6.44 -12.91 6.63
C LEU A 90 -6.43 -12.27 5.23
N LEU A 91 -5.57 -11.27 5.01
CA LEU A 91 -5.44 -10.59 3.72
C LEU A 91 -4.95 -11.53 2.62
N SER A 92 -4.20 -12.58 2.96
CA SER A 92 -3.65 -13.56 2.02
C SER A 92 -4.64 -14.60 1.53
N THR A 93 -5.84 -14.72 2.16
CA THR A 93 -6.78 -15.82 1.90
C THR A 93 -7.52 -15.70 0.56
N ASN A 94 -7.76 -14.49 0.08
CA ASN A 94 -8.54 -14.22 -1.13
C ASN A 94 -7.64 -13.68 -2.25
N ASP A 95 -8.05 -13.91 -3.50
CA ASP A 95 -7.29 -13.47 -4.68
C ASP A 95 -7.51 -11.99 -5.04
N LYS A 96 -8.51 -11.33 -4.43
CA LYS A 96 -8.85 -9.92 -4.66
C LYS A 96 -8.84 -9.13 -3.35
N PHE A 97 -8.47 -7.86 -3.44
CA PHE A 97 -8.59 -6.90 -2.37
C PHE A 97 -9.28 -5.64 -2.87
N ILE A 98 -10.35 -5.20 -2.20
CA ILE A 98 -11.10 -4.00 -2.57
C ILE A 98 -10.90 -2.91 -1.53
N PHE A 99 -10.41 -1.77 -1.99
CA PHE A 99 -10.19 -0.59 -1.17
C PHE A 99 -10.53 0.68 -1.94
N LEU A 100 -11.66 1.31 -1.61
CA LEU A 100 -12.22 2.47 -2.31
C LEU A 100 -12.32 3.68 -1.36
N PRO A 101 -11.19 4.26 -0.90
CA PRO A 101 -11.20 5.33 0.09
C PRO A 101 -11.94 6.57 -0.43
N LYS A 102 -12.47 7.39 0.51
CA LYS A 102 -13.15 8.67 0.22
C LYS A 102 -12.21 9.88 0.26
N THR A 103 -11.01 9.70 0.79
CA THR A 103 -9.98 10.75 0.87
C THR A 103 -8.66 10.25 0.29
N PRO A 104 -7.76 11.15 -0.13
CA PRO A 104 -6.44 10.77 -0.60
C PRO A 104 -5.65 9.97 0.44
N GLU A 105 -5.12 8.83 0.02
CA GLU A 105 -4.17 8.00 0.75
C GLU A 105 -2.77 8.23 0.18
N THR A 106 -1.82 8.63 1.00
CA THR A 106 -0.47 9.01 0.55
C THR A 106 0.24 7.89 -0.22
N LEU A 107 0.13 6.65 0.26
CA LEU A 107 0.57 5.42 -0.41
C LEU A 107 -0.49 4.33 -0.25
N SER A 108 -0.99 4.14 0.97
CA SER A 108 -1.82 3.03 1.45
C SER A 108 -1.02 1.71 1.56
N ARG A 109 -0.40 1.50 2.74
CA ARG A 109 0.38 0.27 2.99
C ARG A 109 -0.40 -1.00 2.73
N VAL A 110 -1.65 -1.07 3.17
CA VAL A 110 -2.51 -2.26 2.98
C VAL A 110 -2.71 -2.59 1.49
N VAL A 111 -2.78 -1.60 0.62
CA VAL A 111 -2.88 -1.82 -0.84
C VAL A 111 -1.58 -2.42 -1.39
N VAL A 112 -0.43 -1.96 -0.91
CA VAL A 112 0.87 -2.51 -1.31
C VAL A 112 1.03 -3.93 -0.78
N GLU A 113 0.65 -4.18 0.48
CA GLU A 113 0.69 -5.50 1.12
C GLU A 113 -0.22 -6.50 0.39
N ALA A 114 -1.44 -6.10 0.02
CA ALA A 114 -2.31 -6.94 -0.80
C ALA A 114 -1.68 -7.29 -2.15
N ARG A 115 -1.03 -6.33 -2.80
CA ARG A 115 -0.26 -6.58 -4.03
C ARG A 115 0.93 -7.51 -3.80
N MET A 116 1.71 -7.31 -2.73
CA MET A 116 2.81 -8.21 -2.35
C MET A 116 2.33 -9.63 -2.06
N LEU A 117 1.12 -9.76 -1.51
CA LEU A 117 0.46 -11.07 -1.32
C LEU A 117 -0.08 -11.68 -2.62
N GLY A 118 0.06 -11.03 -3.77
CA GLY A 118 -0.39 -11.53 -5.06
C GLY A 118 -1.85 -11.21 -5.40
N CYS A 119 -2.57 -10.44 -4.56
CA CYS A 119 -3.96 -10.09 -4.81
C CYS A 119 -4.13 -9.15 -6.00
N LYS A 120 -5.21 -9.31 -6.75
CA LYS A 120 -5.73 -8.30 -7.66
C LYS A 120 -6.37 -7.19 -6.84
N VAL A 121 -5.78 -6.01 -6.85
CA VAL A 121 -6.32 -4.86 -6.12
C VAL A 121 -7.29 -4.07 -7.00
N ILE A 122 -8.48 -3.83 -6.47
CA ILE A 122 -9.51 -2.95 -7.03
C ILE A 122 -9.56 -1.69 -6.16
N THR A 123 -9.21 -0.55 -6.74
CA THR A 123 -9.14 0.72 -6.01
C THR A 123 -9.51 1.90 -6.91
N ASN A 124 -9.59 3.09 -6.32
CA ASN A 124 -9.88 4.33 -7.02
C ASN A 124 -8.63 5.22 -7.15
N SER A 125 -8.79 6.37 -7.81
CA SER A 125 -7.70 7.32 -8.07
C SER A 125 -7.17 8.07 -6.84
N LEU A 126 -7.70 7.81 -5.64
CA LEU A 126 -7.29 8.45 -4.40
C LEU A 126 -6.15 7.69 -3.68
N VAL A 127 -5.72 6.55 -4.19
CA VAL A 127 -4.64 5.75 -3.59
C VAL A 127 -3.32 6.03 -4.30
N GLY A 128 -2.33 6.55 -3.56
CA GLY A 128 -1.03 6.92 -4.11
C GLY A 128 -0.26 5.75 -4.72
N ALA A 129 -0.29 4.58 -4.09
CA ALA A 129 0.37 3.38 -4.63
C ALA A 129 -0.09 3.03 -6.05
N SER A 130 -1.38 3.22 -6.37
CA SER A 130 -1.93 2.90 -7.69
C SER A 130 -1.39 3.76 -8.83
N LYS A 131 -0.68 4.83 -8.50
CA LYS A 131 -0.06 5.76 -9.47
C LYS A 131 1.45 5.59 -9.58
N GLU A 132 2.03 4.69 -8.80
CA GLU A 132 3.46 4.44 -8.85
C GLU A 132 3.83 3.50 -10.02
N PRO A 133 5.00 3.70 -10.65
CA PRO A 133 5.43 2.91 -11.82
C PRO A 133 5.47 1.40 -11.53
N TRP A 134 5.78 1.01 -10.30
CA TRP A 134 5.88 -0.39 -9.87
C TRP A 134 4.53 -1.04 -9.54
N PHE A 135 3.42 -0.32 -9.59
CA PHE A 135 2.11 -0.88 -9.17
C PHE A 135 1.63 -2.05 -10.03
N HIS A 136 2.17 -2.23 -11.22
CA HIS A 136 1.91 -3.40 -12.06
C HIS A 136 2.50 -4.69 -11.50
N LEU A 137 3.57 -4.60 -10.69
CA LEU A 137 4.18 -5.76 -10.02
C LEU A 137 3.25 -6.34 -8.96
N LYS A 138 3.38 -7.65 -8.67
CA LYS A 138 2.66 -8.33 -7.60
C LYS A 138 3.40 -9.58 -7.11
N GLY A 139 2.98 -10.12 -5.96
CA GLY A 139 3.60 -11.31 -5.37
C GLY A 139 5.09 -11.09 -5.09
N LEU A 140 5.90 -12.10 -5.35
CA LEU A 140 7.35 -12.09 -5.07
C LEU A 140 8.07 -10.93 -5.76
N GLU A 141 7.73 -10.61 -7.01
CA GLU A 141 8.37 -9.51 -7.73
C GLU A 141 8.23 -8.17 -6.98
N LEU A 142 7.03 -7.91 -6.44
CA LEU A 142 6.81 -6.68 -5.67
C LEU A 142 7.47 -6.75 -4.29
N VAL A 143 7.50 -7.91 -3.64
CA VAL A 143 8.21 -8.08 -2.36
C VAL A 143 9.70 -7.77 -2.54
N ASP A 144 10.34 -8.33 -3.56
CA ASP A 144 11.76 -8.13 -3.84
C ASP A 144 12.05 -6.67 -4.24
N TYR A 145 11.16 -6.06 -5.03
CA TYR A 145 11.24 -4.63 -5.33
C TYR A 145 11.19 -3.77 -4.07
N MET A 146 10.26 -4.03 -3.15
CA MET A 146 10.14 -3.28 -1.90
C MET A 146 11.30 -3.56 -0.93
N ASP A 147 11.88 -4.75 -0.96
CA ASP A 147 13.10 -5.06 -0.20
C ASP A 147 14.30 -4.22 -0.70
N SER A 148 14.49 -4.11 -2.01
CA SER A 148 15.53 -3.25 -2.59
C SER A 148 15.31 -1.76 -2.27
N LYS A 149 14.06 -1.31 -2.20
CA LYS A 149 13.71 0.07 -1.84
C LYS A 149 14.11 0.45 -0.40
N ARG A 150 14.25 -0.51 0.50
CA ARG A 150 14.70 -0.23 1.88
C ARG A 150 16.06 0.46 1.91
N GLU A 151 17.03 -0.07 1.18
CA GLU A 151 18.39 0.50 1.12
C GLU A 151 18.38 1.85 0.41
N GLU A 152 17.66 1.96 -0.69
CA GLU A 152 17.51 3.22 -1.43
C GLU A 152 16.92 4.33 -0.55
N ILE A 153 15.83 4.05 0.17
CA ILE A 153 15.16 5.03 1.05
C ILE A 153 16.09 5.44 2.19
N VAL A 154 16.78 4.50 2.83
CA VAL A 154 17.76 4.80 3.89
C VAL A 154 18.86 5.68 3.37
N THR A 155 19.42 5.39 2.19
CA THR A 155 20.46 6.19 1.55
C THR A 155 19.97 7.62 1.26
N ILE A 156 18.74 7.77 0.74
CA ILE A 156 18.14 9.10 0.51
C ILE A 156 18.05 9.89 1.82
N ILE A 157 17.58 9.26 2.89
CA ILE A 157 17.44 9.91 4.21
C ILE A 157 18.81 10.31 4.75
N GLN A 158 19.80 9.42 4.71
CA GLN A 158 21.17 9.70 5.16
C GLN A 158 21.79 10.87 4.39
N ASN A 159 21.63 10.91 3.07
CA ASN A 159 22.14 12.01 2.25
C ASN A 159 21.48 13.35 2.60
N ILE A 160 20.21 13.35 2.97
CA ILE A 160 19.51 14.57 3.41
C ILE A 160 20.04 15.03 4.78
N ILE A 161 20.23 14.11 5.71
CA ILE A 161 20.73 14.43 7.07
C ILE A 161 22.17 14.95 7.02
N ASN A 162 22.99 14.38 6.14
CA ASN A 162 24.42 14.73 6.01
C ASN A 162 24.66 15.92 5.06
N ASP A 163 23.63 16.50 4.47
CA ASP A 163 23.77 17.65 3.57
C ASP A 163 24.17 18.90 4.38
N PRO A 164 25.35 19.51 4.13
CA PRO A 164 25.84 20.65 4.90
C PRO A 164 24.90 21.89 4.89
N PHE A 165 24.04 22.00 3.90
CA PHE A 165 23.05 23.07 3.82
C PHE A 165 21.88 22.92 4.81
N TYR A 166 21.83 21.81 5.57
CA TYR A 166 20.76 21.54 6.55
C TYR A 166 21.30 21.34 7.99
N GLN A 167 22.59 21.51 8.20
CA GLN A 167 23.25 21.65 9.50
C GLN A 167 23.42 23.13 9.86
#